data_1eca73832f35b4d93da993617c730b6c
#
_entry.id   1eca73832f35b4d93da993617c730b6c
#
_cell.length_a   1.000
_cell.length_b   1.000
_cell.length_c   1.000
_cell.angle_alpha   90.00
_cell.angle_beta   90.00
_cell.angle_gamma   90.00
#
_symmetry.space_group_name_H-M   'P 1'
#
loop_
_entity.id
_entity.type
_entity.pdbx_description
1 polymer ?
#
loop_
_entity_poly.entity_id
_entity_poly.type
_entity_poly.pdbx_seq_one_letter_code
_entity_poly.pdbx_strand_id
1 'polypeptide(L)'
;MGFPAASDTEYEFLRTLIERNLIPPDVTVQVLTQCRDHIIRKTFEAVQGAPSAVIHFYNSTSVAQRQQVFKKSKDEIKKIATDGAKLVKQLAGEYEGNFRFEYSPESFTGTEPEYALEVCNAVLDVMRPTPEKPMIINLPVTVAMSMSHVYANQIEYMSDNLKYRDSVVLSLHPQDVYKRQGR
;
A
#
# COMPACT_ATOMS: atom_id res chain seq x y z
N MET A 1 -11.18 5.10 -3.24
CA MET A 1 -11.88 3.99 -3.88
C MET A 1 -11.68 2.74 -3.05
N GLY A 2 -12.52 1.68 -3.19
CA GLY A 2 -12.58 0.60 -2.24
C GLY A 2 -11.58 -0.54 -2.44
N PHE A 3 -11.98 -1.68 -1.94
CA PHE A 3 -11.20 -2.93 -1.94
C PHE A 3 -11.94 -3.97 -2.82
N PRO A 4 -11.75 -3.93 -4.15
CA PRO A 4 -12.58 -4.71 -5.08
C PRO A 4 -12.50 -6.22 -4.89
N ALA A 5 -11.45 -6.71 -4.24
CA ALA A 5 -11.34 -8.14 -3.91
C ALA A 5 -12.00 -8.51 -2.56
N ALA A 6 -12.56 -7.54 -1.81
CA ALA A 6 -13.18 -7.80 -0.51
C ALA A 6 -14.66 -8.17 -0.59
N SER A 7 -15.38 -7.70 -1.62
CA SER A 7 -16.80 -8.02 -1.82
C SER A 7 -17.19 -7.93 -3.30
N ASP A 8 -18.21 -8.70 -3.67
CA ASP A 8 -18.76 -8.66 -5.03
C ASP A 8 -19.31 -7.27 -5.36
N THR A 9 -19.94 -6.60 -4.41
CA THR A 9 -20.48 -5.24 -4.61
C THR A 9 -19.39 -4.23 -5.00
N GLU A 10 -18.23 -4.25 -4.33
CA GLU A 10 -17.12 -3.35 -4.66
C GLU A 10 -16.47 -3.72 -6.00
N TYR A 11 -16.38 -5.02 -6.29
CA TYR A 11 -15.91 -5.51 -7.57
C TYR A 11 -16.81 -5.03 -8.71
N GLU A 12 -18.11 -5.30 -8.63
CA GLU A 12 -19.10 -4.93 -9.64
C GLU A 12 -19.20 -3.41 -9.83
N PHE A 13 -19.10 -2.65 -8.74
CA PHE A 13 -19.08 -1.18 -8.80
C PHE A 13 -17.91 -0.68 -9.62
N LEU A 14 -16.69 -1.14 -9.34
CA LEU A 14 -15.51 -0.74 -10.09
C LEU A 14 -15.59 -1.18 -11.56
N ARG A 15 -15.99 -2.44 -11.81
CA ARG A 15 -16.20 -2.96 -13.17
C ARG A 15 -17.22 -2.11 -13.94
N THR A 16 -18.33 -1.76 -13.31
CA THR A 16 -19.36 -0.91 -13.92
C THR A 16 -18.81 0.46 -14.33
N LEU A 17 -18.01 1.09 -13.48
CA LEU A 17 -17.38 2.38 -13.81
C LEU A 17 -16.45 2.26 -15.03
N ILE A 18 -15.66 1.19 -15.10
CA ILE A 18 -14.70 0.97 -16.18
C ILE A 18 -15.44 0.62 -17.49
N GLU A 19 -16.32 -0.37 -17.46
CA GLU A 19 -17.01 -0.91 -18.64
C GLU A 19 -17.96 0.11 -19.28
N ARG A 20 -18.52 1.02 -18.48
CA ARG A 20 -19.37 2.10 -18.97
C ARG A 20 -18.61 3.39 -19.30
N ASN A 21 -17.27 3.36 -19.23
CA ASN A 21 -16.41 4.53 -19.46
C ASN A 21 -16.79 5.75 -18.61
N LEU A 22 -17.14 5.53 -17.34
CA LEU A 22 -17.54 6.59 -16.42
C LEU A 22 -16.36 7.25 -15.70
N ILE A 23 -15.14 6.73 -15.89
CA ILE A 23 -13.92 7.28 -15.32
C ILE A 23 -13.30 8.22 -16.36
N PRO A 24 -13.19 9.53 -16.09
CA PRO A 24 -12.49 10.45 -16.98
C PRO A 24 -11.04 10.00 -17.22
N PRO A 25 -10.47 10.27 -18.44
CA PRO A 25 -9.15 9.76 -18.81
C PRO A 25 -7.99 10.35 -17.98
N ASP A 26 -8.19 11.50 -17.36
CA ASP A 26 -7.27 12.18 -16.45
C ASP A 26 -7.39 11.74 -14.99
N VAL A 27 -8.35 10.86 -14.68
CA VAL A 27 -8.58 10.35 -13.32
C VAL A 27 -7.87 9.01 -13.13
N THR A 28 -7.05 8.94 -12.10
CA THR A 28 -6.43 7.69 -11.66
C THR A 28 -7.25 7.06 -10.54
N VAL A 29 -7.68 5.82 -10.71
CA VAL A 29 -8.37 5.07 -9.65
C VAL A 29 -7.35 4.44 -8.70
N GLN A 30 -7.65 4.41 -7.41
CA GLN A 30 -6.82 3.73 -6.42
C GLN A 30 -7.60 2.59 -5.78
N VAL A 31 -7.00 1.41 -5.73
CA VAL A 31 -7.60 0.20 -5.17
C VAL A 31 -6.67 -0.43 -4.15
N LEU A 32 -7.26 -0.92 -3.05
CA LEU A 32 -6.53 -1.64 -2.00
C LEU A 32 -6.47 -3.14 -2.32
N THR A 33 -5.35 -3.76 -1.95
CA THR A 33 -5.17 -5.20 -1.98
C THR A 33 -4.27 -5.67 -0.85
N GLN A 34 -4.63 -6.74 -0.16
CA GLN A 34 -3.73 -7.39 0.78
C GLN A 34 -2.62 -8.16 0.03
N CYS A 35 -1.45 -8.31 0.66
CA CYS A 35 -0.35 -9.16 0.14
C CYS A 35 -0.71 -10.65 0.24
N ARG A 36 -1.74 -11.07 -0.49
CA ARG A 36 -2.18 -12.47 -0.64
C ARG A 36 -2.41 -12.76 -2.13
N ASP A 37 -1.91 -13.87 -2.62
CA ASP A 37 -1.91 -14.21 -4.04
C ASP A 37 -3.29 -14.02 -4.71
N HIS A 38 -4.32 -14.71 -4.21
CA HIS A 38 -5.65 -14.64 -4.80
C HIS A 38 -6.29 -13.25 -4.73
N ILE A 39 -5.99 -12.47 -3.69
CA ILE A 39 -6.49 -11.10 -3.53
C ILE A 39 -5.83 -10.16 -4.54
N ILE A 40 -4.51 -10.25 -4.70
CA ILE A 40 -3.77 -9.44 -5.67
C ILE A 40 -4.25 -9.74 -7.09
N ARG A 41 -4.40 -11.02 -7.46
CA ARG A 41 -4.91 -11.40 -8.80
C ARG A 41 -6.31 -10.86 -9.06
N LYS A 42 -7.22 -11.00 -8.08
CA LYS A 42 -8.59 -10.46 -8.19
C LYS A 42 -8.60 -8.95 -8.33
N THR A 43 -7.67 -8.24 -7.68
CA THR A 43 -7.52 -6.80 -7.81
C THR A 43 -7.08 -6.39 -9.21
N PHE A 44 -6.11 -7.09 -9.82
CA PHE A 44 -5.71 -6.81 -11.20
C PHE A 44 -6.82 -7.10 -12.21
N GLU A 45 -7.57 -8.18 -12.02
CA GLU A 45 -8.77 -8.47 -12.82
C GLU A 45 -9.79 -7.31 -12.72
N ALA A 46 -10.01 -6.78 -11.51
CA ALA A 46 -10.99 -5.72 -11.28
C ALA A 46 -10.62 -4.39 -11.94
N VAL A 47 -9.33 -4.04 -12.04
CA VAL A 47 -8.88 -2.77 -12.64
C VAL A 47 -8.61 -2.85 -14.13
N GLN A 48 -8.75 -4.00 -14.74
CA GLN A 48 -8.48 -4.17 -16.17
C GLN A 48 -9.35 -3.24 -17.02
N GLY A 49 -8.69 -2.46 -17.90
CA GLY A 49 -9.36 -1.47 -18.75
C GLY A 49 -9.53 -0.08 -18.11
N ALA A 50 -9.09 0.13 -16.88
CA ALA A 50 -9.05 1.45 -16.27
C ALA A 50 -8.00 2.34 -16.98
N PRO A 51 -8.28 3.65 -17.21
CA PRO A 51 -7.31 4.57 -17.84
C PRO A 51 -5.98 4.63 -17.11
N SER A 52 -6.02 4.67 -15.77
CA SER A 52 -4.86 4.62 -14.88
C SER A 52 -5.26 4.09 -13.52
N ALA A 53 -4.42 3.28 -12.88
CA ALA A 53 -4.70 2.73 -11.56
C ALA A 53 -3.48 2.77 -10.63
N VAL A 54 -3.72 3.12 -9.36
CA VAL A 54 -2.78 2.87 -8.26
C VAL A 54 -3.16 1.54 -7.59
N ILE A 55 -2.26 0.59 -7.63
CA ILE A 55 -2.37 -0.66 -6.89
C ILE A 55 -1.73 -0.45 -5.51
N HIS A 56 -2.57 -0.27 -4.51
CA HIS A 56 -2.16 -0.07 -3.13
C HIS A 56 -2.15 -1.40 -2.38
N PHE A 57 -0.99 -2.02 -2.29
CA PHE A 57 -0.84 -3.28 -1.58
C PHE A 57 -0.28 -3.08 -0.17
N TYR A 58 -0.70 -3.94 0.77
CA TYR A 58 -0.34 -3.81 2.16
C TYR A 58 -0.28 -5.13 2.90
N ASN A 59 0.44 -5.15 3.99
CA ASN A 59 0.36 -6.18 5.04
C ASN A 59 0.68 -5.56 6.39
N SER A 60 0.11 -6.14 7.45
CA SER A 60 0.33 -5.65 8.81
C SER A 60 1.73 -6.02 9.31
N THR A 61 2.40 -5.04 9.91
CA THR A 61 3.79 -5.17 10.39
C THR A 61 3.94 -4.97 11.89
N SER A 62 2.89 -4.51 12.59
CA SER A 62 2.95 -4.18 14.02
C SER A 62 3.28 -5.37 14.92
N VAL A 63 3.85 -5.07 16.08
CA VAL A 63 4.18 -6.08 17.11
C VAL A 63 2.96 -6.92 17.47
N ALA A 64 1.81 -6.27 17.74
CA ALA A 64 0.59 -6.95 18.13
C ALA A 64 0.08 -7.90 17.03
N GLN A 65 0.09 -7.45 15.78
CA GLN A 65 -0.35 -8.27 14.65
C GLN A 65 0.58 -9.48 14.42
N ARG A 66 1.89 -9.25 14.47
CA ARG A 66 2.87 -10.34 14.31
C ARG A 66 2.71 -11.43 15.38
N GLN A 67 2.60 -11.02 16.65
CA GLN A 67 2.62 -11.94 17.80
C GLN A 67 1.27 -12.61 18.05
N GLN A 68 0.16 -11.86 17.94
CA GLN A 68 -1.15 -12.33 18.37
C GLN A 68 -2.02 -12.85 17.21
N VAL A 69 -1.93 -12.24 16.05
CA VAL A 69 -2.79 -12.58 14.91
C VAL A 69 -2.09 -13.56 13.98
N PHE A 70 -0.93 -13.16 13.44
CA PHE A 70 -0.23 -14.00 12.46
C PHE A 70 0.63 -15.08 13.11
N LYS A 71 1.10 -14.85 14.33
CA LYS A 71 2.05 -15.73 15.05
C LYS A 71 3.29 -16.03 14.19
N LYS A 72 3.84 -14.95 13.60
CA LYS A 72 4.94 -15.00 12.65
C LYS A 72 6.11 -14.14 13.09
N SER A 73 7.32 -14.58 12.70
CA SER A 73 8.55 -13.83 12.88
C SER A 73 8.59 -12.58 11.97
N LYS A 74 9.52 -11.65 12.27
CA LYS A 74 9.78 -10.48 11.42
C LYS A 74 10.13 -10.89 9.98
N ASP A 75 10.97 -11.93 9.80
CA ASP A 75 11.37 -12.40 8.47
C ASP A 75 10.21 -12.97 7.67
N GLU A 76 9.30 -13.71 8.31
CA GLU A 76 8.11 -14.24 7.66
C GLU A 76 7.14 -13.11 7.23
N ILE A 77 6.95 -12.09 8.07
CA ILE A 77 6.12 -10.93 7.72
C ILE A 77 6.76 -10.10 6.59
N LYS A 78 8.08 -9.87 6.64
CA LYS A 78 8.83 -9.24 5.54
C LYS A 78 8.72 -10.05 4.25
N LYS A 79 8.77 -11.38 4.33
CA LYS A 79 8.57 -12.26 3.18
C LYS A 79 7.17 -12.09 2.56
N ILE A 80 6.11 -11.95 3.35
CA ILE A 80 4.76 -11.66 2.83
C ILE A 80 4.75 -10.36 2.00
N ALA A 81 5.39 -9.30 2.51
CA ALA A 81 5.49 -8.04 1.79
C ALA A 81 6.25 -8.18 0.45
N THR A 82 7.41 -8.83 0.48
CA THR A 82 8.25 -8.99 -0.72
C THR A 82 7.64 -9.95 -1.74
N ASP A 83 6.98 -11.02 -1.31
CA ASP A 83 6.28 -11.94 -2.22
C ASP A 83 5.08 -11.24 -2.85
N GLY A 84 4.33 -10.44 -2.08
CA GLY A 84 3.27 -9.58 -2.60
C GLY A 84 3.79 -8.59 -3.65
N ALA A 85 4.90 -7.90 -3.35
CA ALA A 85 5.53 -6.97 -4.29
C ALA A 85 5.97 -7.65 -5.60
N LYS A 86 6.56 -8.85 -5.51
CA LYS A 86 6.95 -9.64 -6.70
C LYS A 86 5.74 -9.96 -7.57
N LEU A 87 4.64 -10.43 -6.96
CA LEU A 87 3.43 -10.76 -7.69
C LEU A 87 2.79 -9.52 -8.33
N VAL A 88 2.70 -8.41 -7.58
CA VAL A 88 2.21 -7.13 -8.12
C VAL A 88 3.03 -6.69 -9.33
N LYS A 89 4.36 -6.75 -9.24
CA LYS A 89 5.26 -6.40 -10.34
C LYS A 89 5.11 -7.32 -11.54
N GLN A 90 4.97 -8.62 -11.31
CA GLN A 90 4.74 -9.63 -12.35
C GLN A 90 3.44 -9.34 -13.09
N LEU A 91 2.33 -9.21 -12.37
CA LEU A 91 1.01 -8.97 -12.98
C LEU A 91 0.94 -7.64 -13.71
N ALA A 92 1.61 -6.61 -13.19
CA ALA A 92 1.71 -5.33 -13.91
C ALA A 92 2.47 -5.42 -15.24
N GLY A 93 3.28 -6.45 -15.44
CA GLY A 93 3.91 -6.76 -16.72
C GLY A 93 3.06 -7.65 -17.63
N GLU A 94 2.10 -8.37 -17.08
CA GLU A 94 1.19 -9.28 -17.81
C GLU A 94 -0.10 -8.59 -18.26
N TYR A 95 -0.61 -7.63 -17.46
CA TYR A 95 -1.82 -6.88 -17.76
C TYR A 95 -1.50 -5.57 -18.50
N GLU A 96 -2.30 -5.24 -19.49
CA GLU A 96 -2.25 -3.92 -20.14
C GLU A 96 -2.84 -2.86 -19.21
N GLY A 97 -2.13 -1.73 -19.04
CA GLY A 97 -2.61 -0.62 -18.23
C GLY A 97 -1.51 0.32 -17.74
N ASN A 98 -1.91 1.50 -17.31
CA ASN A 98 -1.03 2.47 -16.67
C ASN A 98 -1.08 2.28 -15.15
N PHE A 99 -0.17 1.45 -14.62
CA PHE A 99 -0.12 1.13 -13.20
C PHE A 99 0.91 1.95 -12.45
N ARG A 100 0.50 2.48 -11.31
CA ARG A 100 1.36 3.03 -10.25
C ARG A 100 1.22 2.16 -9.00
N PHE A 101 2.19 2.23 -8.10
CA PHE A 101 2.24 1.35 -6.95
C PHE A 101 2.34 2.13 -5.66
N GLU A 102 1.60 1.65 -4.67
CA GLU A 102 1.65 2.15 -3.31
C GLU A 102 1.77 0.97 -2.36
N TYR A 103 2.68 1.06 -1.38
CA TYR A 103 2.83 0.07 -0.34
C TYR A 103 2.61 0.69 1.04
N SER A 104 1.89 -0.03 1.91
CA SER A 104 1.74 0.33 3.32
C SER A 104 2.21 -0.79 4.25
N PRO A 105 3.17 -0.52 5.16
CA PRO A 105 3.35 -1.31 6.36
C PRO A 105 2.18 -1.00 7.32
N GLU A 106 1.08 -1.73 7.21
CA GLU A 106 -0.14 -1.46 7.98
C GLU A 106 0.14 -1.47 9.48
N SER A 107 -0.54 -0.59 10.23
CA SER A 107 -0.26 -0.33 11.65
C SER A 107 1.18 0.17 11.90
N PHE A 108 1.64 1.09 11.04
CA PHE A 108 3.00 1.64 11.08
C PHE A 108 3.37 2.17 12.46
N THR A 109 2.49 2.92 13.12
CA THR A 109 2.74 3.48 14.47
C THR A 109 2.86 2.44 15.58
N GLY A 110 2.42 1.21 15.35
CA GLY A 110 2.59 0.05 16.24
C GLY A 110 3.74 -0.88 15.83
N THR A 111 4.54 -0.44 14.84
CA THR A 111 5.70 -1.16 14.31
C THR A 111 6.98 -0.46 14.77
N GLU A 112 8.02 -1.19 15.08
CA GLU A 112 9.32 -0.62 15.38
C GLU A 112 9.84 0.14 14.13
N PRO A 113 10.29 1.41 14.25
CA PRO A 113 10.67 2.22 13.09
C PRO A 113 11.74 1.55 12.20
N GLU A 114 12.74 0.91 12.82
CA GLU A 114 13.82 0.21 12.11
C GLU A 114 13.28 -0.98 11.32
N TYR A 115 12.29 -1.69 11.87
CA TYR A 115 11.68 -2.82 11.19
C TYR A 115 10.73 -2.34 10.07
N ALA A 116 9.98 -1.28 10.28
CA ALA A 116 9.17 -0.67 9.22
C ALA A 116 10.05 -0.23 8.04
N LEU A 117 11.19 0.41 8.33
CA LEU A 117 12.20 0.80 7.33
C LEU A 117 12.75 -0.42 6.60
N GLU A 118 13.10 -1.49 7.31
CA GLU A 118 13.61 -2.74 6.73
C GLU A 118 12.61 -3.34 5.74
N VAL A 119 11.34 -3.44 6.12
CA VAL A 119 10.29 -3.99 5.26
C VAL A 119 10.05 -3.10 4.04
N CYS A 120 9.94 -1.78 4.22
CA CYS A 120 9.78 -0.84 3.11
C CYS A 120 10.95 -0.92 2.13
N ASN A 121 12.18 -0.94 2.62
CA ASN A 121 13.38 -1.08 1.78
C ASN A 121 13.41 -2.41 1.05
N ALA A 122 12.97 -3.52 1.67
CA ALA A 122 12.88 -4.81 1.01
C ALA A 122 11.84 -4.81 -0.13
N VAL A 123 10.71 -4.13 0.05
CA VAL A 123 9.70 -3.92 -0.99
C VAL A 123 10.26 -3.06 -2.12
N LEU A 124 10.93 -1.94 -1.78
CA LEU A 124 11.55 -1.05 -2.77
C LEU A 124 12.64 -1.76 -3.58
N ASP A 125 13.43 -2.65 -2.98
CA ASP A 125 14.44 -3.46 -3.67
C ASP A 125 13.82 -4.42 -4.70
N VAL A 126 12.57 -4.89 -4.48
CA VAL A 126 11.80 -5.68 -5.45
C VAL A 126 11.24 -4.79 -6.56
N MET A 127 10.59 -3.68 -6.17
CA MET A 127 9.87 -2.80 -7.11
C MET A 127 10.81 -1.99 -7.99
N ARG A 128 11.92 -1.49 -7.41
CA ARG A 128 12.94 -0.66 -8.08
C ARG A 128 12.33 0.57 -8.78
N PRO A 129 11.73 1.48 -8.00
CA PRO A 129 11.17 2.70 -8.56
C PRO A 129 12.25 3.58 -9.18
N THR A 130 11.85 4.41 -10.13
CA THR A 130 12.69 5.44 -10.76
C THR A 130 12.05 6.80 -10.63
N PRO A 131 12.78 7.91 -10.84
CA PRO A 131 12.19 9.25 -10.83
C PRO A 131 11.02 9.43 -11.80
N GLU A 132 11.05 8.72 -12.94
CA GLU A 132 9.99 8.76 -13.97
C GLU A 132 8.77 7.89 -13.58
N LYS A 133 9.01 6.86 -12.76
CA LYS A 133 7.98 5.95 -12.24
C LYS A 133 8.13 5.82 -10.72
N PRO A 134 7.82 6.87 -9.97
CA PRO A 134 7.95 6.83 -8.52
C PRO A 134 6.95 5.87 -7.89
N MET A 135 7.33 5.32 -6.76
CA MET A 135 6.46 4.50 -5.91
C MET A 135 6.02 5.29 -4.68
N ILE A 136 4.81 5.06 -4.22
CA ILE A 136 4.30 5.65 -2.99
C ILE A 136 4.56 4.68 -1.83
N ILE A 137 5.16 5.18 -0.76
CA ILE A 137 5.20 4.53 0.55
C ILE A 137 4.25 5.29 1.47
N ASN A 138 3.17 4.62 1.85
CA ASN A 138 2.16 5.20 2.73
C ASN A 138 2.36 4.70 4.16
N LEU A 139 2.40 5.61 5.11
CA LEU A 139 2.71 5.36 6.52
C LEU A 139 1.46 5.62 7.37
N PRO A 140 0.58 4.59 7.56
CA PRO A 140 -0.72 4.79 8.17
C PRO A 140 -0.66 4.80 9.71
N VAL A 141 -1.33 5.77 10.31
CA VAL A 141 -1.71 5.76 11.72
C VAL A 141 -2.99 4.93 11.86
N THR A 142 -2.89 3.61 11.71
CA THR A 142 -4.06 2.71 11.84
C THR A 142 -4.65 2.77 13.25
N VAL A 143 -3.77 2.88 14.25
CA VAL A 143 -4.13 3.16 15.65
C VAL A 143 -3.17 4.23 16.16
N ALA A 144 -3.71 5.32 16.72
CA ALA A 144 -2.90 6.35 17.34
C ALA A 144 -2.28 5.82 18.65
N MET A 145 -0.98 5.49 18.58
CA MET A 145 -0.22 4.91 19.71
C MET A 145 0.54 5.96 20.50
N SER A 146 0.65 7.18 19.98
CA SER A 146 1.47 8.25 20.54
C SER A 146 0.96 9.62 20.11
N MET A 147 1.57 10.68 20.63
CA MET A 147 1.27 12.05 20.23
C MET A 147 1.78 12.34 18.80
N SER A 148 1.19 13.33 18.15
CA SER A 148 1.47 13.68 16.74
C SER A 148 2.93 13.99 16.43
N HIS A 149 3.66 14.58 17.38
CA HIS A 149 5.09 14.88 17.17
C HIS A 149 5.96 13.62 17.12
N VAL A 150 5.56 12.53 17.82
CA VAL A 150 6.27 11.24 17.73
C VAL A 150 6.07 10.64 16.33
N TYR A 151 4.86 10.72 15.79
CA TYR A 151 4.60 10.31 14.42
C TYR A 151 5.40 11.16 13.42
N ALA A 152 5.48 12.48 13.60
CA ALA A 152 6.30 13.35 12.77
C ALA A 152 7.78 12.93 12.76
N ASN A 153 8.35 12.62 13.92
CA ASN A 153 9.73 12.13 14.03
C ASN A 153 9.91 10.77 13.32
N GLN A 154 8.91 9.87 13.39
CA GLN A 154 8.95 8.61 12.67
C GLN A 154 8.93 8.82 11.14
N ILE A 155 8.14 9.78 10.65
CA ILE A 155 8.12 10.14 9.23
C ILE A 155 9.47 10.72 8.79
N GLU A 156 10.07 11.62 9.57
CA GLU A 156 11.41 12.17 9.29
C GLU A 156 12.45 11.05 9.21
N TYR A 157 12.46 10.16 10.21
CA TYR A 157 13.34 8.98 10.21
C TYR A 157 13.17 8.12 8.94
N MET A 158 11.94 7.84 8.53
CA MET A 158 11.67 7.09 7.30
C MET A 158 12.16 7.86 6.07
N SER A 159 11.88 9.18 6.02
CA SER A 159 12.29 10.04 4.90
C SER A 159 13.80 10.03 4.68
N ASP A 160 14.56 10.07 5.77
CA ASP A 160 16.02 10.17 5.72
C ASP A 160 16.72 8.84 5.40
N ASN A 161 16.05 7.72 5.66
CA ASN A 161 16.68 6.40 5.60
C ASN A 161 16.11 5.47 4.51
N LEU A 162 15.01 5.85 3.84
CA LEU A 162 14.46 5.05 2.74
C LEU A 162 15.42 5.00 1.55
N LYS A 163 15.61 3.79 1.00
CA LYS A 163 16.28 3.60 -0.30
C LYS A 163 15.48 4.26 -1.43
N TYR A 164 16.14 4.56 -2.51
CA TYR A 164 15.50 5.17 -3.71
C TYR A 164 14.74 6.45 -3.39
N ARG A 165 15.21 7.25 -2.44
CA ARG A 165 14.47 8.40 -1.88
C ARG A 165 13.91 9.35 -2.94
N ASP A 166 14.69 9.64 -3.99
CA ASP A 166 14.29 10.52 -5.11
C ASP A 166 13.20 9.90 -6.00
N SER A 167 12.94 8.62 -5.83
CA SER A 167 11.93 7.86 -6.56
C SER A 167 10.77 7.41 -5.66
N VAL A 168 10.70 7.93 -4.42
CA VAL A 168 9.67 7.58 -3.45
C VAL A 168 8.88 8.81 -3.04
N VAL A 169 7.57 8.72 -3.18
CA VAL A 169 6.62 9.67 -2.59
C VAL A 169 6.17 9.14 -1.24
N LEU A 170 6.33 9.93 -0.18
CA LEU A 170 5.78 9.59 1.14
C LEU A 170 4.34 10.09 1.23
N SER A 171 3.43 9.17 1.54
CA SER A 171 2.04 9.44 1.83
C SER A 171 1.82 9.34 3.34
N LEU A 172 1.26 10.38 3.93
CA LEU A 172 0.93 10.42 5.35
C LEU A 172 -0.56 10.14 5.50
N HIS A 173 -0.91 9.14 6.32
CA HIS A 173 -2.28 8.73 6.51
C HIS A 173 -2.66 8.77 8.01
N PRO A 174 -2.79 9.96 8.59
CA PRO A 174 -3.28 10.10 9.96
C PRO A 174 -4.75 9.70 10.01
N GLN A 175 -5.12 8.88 11.00
CA GLN A 175 -6.52 8.56 11.30
C GLN A 175 -6.90 9.21 12.62
N ASP A 176 -7.96 10.00 12.62
CA ASP A 176 -8.54 10.56 13.83
C ASP A 176 -9.79 9.75 14.23
N VAL A 177 -9.62 8.83 15.18
CA VAL A 177 -10.70 7.99 15.71
C VAL A 177 -11.84 8.82 16.30
N TYR A 178 -11.57 10.06 16.73
CA TYR A 178 -12.55 10.96 17.35
C TYR A 178 -13.10 12.02 16.40
N LYS A 179 -12.85 11.90 15.09
CA LYS A 179 -13.35 12.86 14.07
C LYS A 179 -13.00 14.32 14.38
N ARG A 180 -11.82 14.58 14.91
CA ARG A 180 -11.31 15.92 15.18
C ARG A 180 -10.63 16.57 13.97
N GLN A 181 -10.88 16.04 12.80
CA GLN A 181 -10.36 16.57 11.54
C GLN A 181 -11.05 17.91 11.28
N GLY A 182 -10.28 18.99 11.22
CA GLY A 182 -10.76 20.30 10.79
C GLY A 182 -11.02 21.32 11.87
N ARG A 183 -10.18 21.39 12.87
CA ARG A 183 -10.03 22.62 13.70
C ARG A 183 -8.69 23.26 13.49
#